data_18e8e3ac9cf06f12ea0c8ce9ab5d401c
#
_entry.id   18e8e3ac9cf06f12ea0c8ce9ab5d401c
#
_cell.length_a   1.000
_cell.length_b   1.000
_cell.length_c   1.000
_cell.angle_alpha   90.00
_cell.angle_beta   90.00
_cell.angle_gamma   90.00
#
_symmetry.space_group_name_H-M   'P 1'
#
loop_
_entity.id
_entity.type
_entity.pdbx_description
1 polymer ?
#
loop_
_entity_poly.entity_id
_entity_poly.type
_entity_poly.pdbx_seq_one_letter_code
_entity_poly.pdbx_strand_id
1 'polypeptide(L)'
;MKYFLPFIILFLSINSLYAKSEIEIYNEIYSNISNGDVTEAIKLCKKQIKKQKKNPSWQYLLGEAYLYSGDFSMSIETLSTLPQTKDVRRLMQNCIVADSLTKNPSQYSVKYMGDSLNTTHDNIWPTLTPTEDIFFTTVVVNNKMSFPQEDIYYSLPMEDGRWTIAKALPAPLNTEENEGSQSFSADGKYMFLVRCNQKDGYGSCDIYYCMKKGDVWTRPINAGKVINTRNWESTPSVSADFSKLYFSSNQKPNVGAKDIFVADIGVLADGHLEFFNVKNLGDSINTIYDETAPFIHADGVTLYYSSNCEKSMGGLDVFFSQIDSSGNWSRCLNMGYPLNTTRDNFGFCTNLTGDKGYISSLNTNGENMVIYEVSLPKSVRPLPTLLIKNNKGNNFSKITDGIGISLDNVLFDFNESTLLESSKSQLDKLAKIMLESQDLNVEIIGHTDSIGSVDYNLELSMKRAISVGEYIVSQGVSASRMQYFGKGASEPIAPNNTDAGRVQNRRIEFKFYSTKK
;
A
#
# COMPACT_ATOMS: atom_id res chain seq x y z
N MET A 1 58.33 66.11 -4.51
CA MET A 1 58.44 65.63 -3.13
C MET A 1 57.04 65.42 -2.60
N LYS A 2 56.56 64.21 -2.55
CA LYS A 2 55.48 63.69 -1.70
C LYS A 2 55.58 62.17 -1.76
N TYR A 3 55.85 61.59 -0.63
CA TYR A 3 56.07 60.14 -0.43
C TYR A 3 54.76 59.40 -0.55
N PHE A 4 54.69 58.37 -1.44
CA PHE A 4 53.65 57.36 -1.47
C PHE A 4 54.12 56.19 -0.60
N LEU A 5 53.44 55.98 0.54
CA LEU A 5 53.53 54.76 1.30
C LEU A 5 52.67 53.70 0.62
N PRO A 6 53.13 52.50 0.36
CA PRO A 6 52.26 51.42 -0.10
C PRO A 6 51.55 50.85 1.13
N PHE A 7 50.22 50.95 1.09
CA PHE A 7 49.33 50.20 2.00
C PHE A 7 49.42 48.69 1.64
N ILE A 8 50.19 47.95 2.44
CA ILE A 8 50.11 46.48 2.44
C ILE A 8 48.80 46.13 3.12
N ILE A 9 47.74 45.85 2.31
CA ILE A 9 46.54 45.21 2.80
C ILE A 9 46.91 43.76 3.09
N LEU A 10 47.17 43.46 4.36
CA LEU A 10 47.29 42.15 4.89
C LEU A 10 45.88 41.53 4.86
N PHE A 11 45.57 40.76 3.83
CA PHE A 11 44.42 39.86 3.81
C PHE A 11 44.68 38.78 4.89
N LEU A 12 44.45 39.13 6.15
CA LEU A 12 44.16 38.14 7.18
C LEU A 12 42.85 37.48 6.76
N SER A 13 42.94 36.32 6.12
CA SER A 13 41.85 35.37 6.04
C SER A 13 41.42 35.03 7.47
N ILE A 14 40.46 35.78 7.95
CA ILE A 14 39.72 35.43 9.16
C ILE A 14 38.88 34.22 8.77
N ASN A 15 39.49 33.04 8.72
CA ASN A 15 38.79 31.80 8.98
C ASN A 15 38.36 31.84 10.46
N SER A 16 37.38 32.68 10.78
CA SER A 16 36.60 32.50 11.97
C SER A 16 35.89 31.14 11.78
N LEU A 17 36.50 30.09 12.29
CA LEU A 17 35.82 28.87 12.66
C LEU A 17 34.70 29.26 13.62
N TYR A 18 33.55 29.64 13.09
CA TYR A 18 32.34 29.64 13.88
C TYR A 18 32.15 28.19 14.32
N ALA A 19 32.38 27.90 15.57
CA ALA A 19 32.05 26.61 16.12
C ALA A 19 30.55 26.43 15.91
N LYS A 20 30.17 25.36 15.21
CA LYS A 20 28.76 25.00 14.98
C LYS A 20 28.03 25.04 16.33
N SER A 21 26.84 25.61 16.36
CA SER A 21 25.97 25.58 17.53
C SER A 21 25.60 24.14 17.90
N GLU A 22 25.17 23.90 19.13
CA GLU A 22 24.70 22.57 19.54
C GLU A 22 23.55 22.06 18.65
N ILE A 23 22.65 22.96 18.26
CA ILE A 23 21.51 22.66 17.38
C ILE A 23 22.02 22.25 15.99
N GLU A 24 22.98 22.95 15.41
CA GLU A 24 23.56 22.59 14.10
C GLU A 24 24.25 21.22 14.15
N ILE A 25 24.97 20.92 15.24
CA ILE A 25 25.62 19.62 15.42
C ILE A 25 24.58 18.51 15.62
N TYR A 26 23.52 18.80 16.39
CA TYR A 26 22.42 17.85 16.57
C TYR A 26 21.76 17.52 15.23
N ASN A 27 21.43 18.53 14.45
CA ASN A 27 20.83 18.36 13.12
C ASN A 27 21.77 17.64 12.15
N GLU A 28 23.08 17.90 12.21
CA GLU A 28 24.08 17.19 11.39
C GLU A 28 24.13 15.69 11.75
N ILE A 29 24.17 15.36 13.05
CA ILE A 29 24.17 13.97 13.51
C ILE A 29 22.86 13.28 13.09
N TYR A 30 21.74 13.94 13.32
CA TYR A 30 20.42 13.41 12.95
C TYR A 30 20.31 13.19 11.44
N SER A 31 20.78 14.14 10.63
CA SER A 31 20.85 14.01 9.18
C SER A 31 21.72 12.83 8.75
N ASN A 32 22.89 12.65 9.35
CA ASN A 32 23.77 11.51 9.06
C ASN A 32 23.09 10.17 9.42
N ILE A 33 22.40 10.10 10.54
CA ILE A 33 21.61 8.93 10.92
C ILE A 33 20.54 8.66 9.86
N SER A 34 19.75 9.66 9.49
CA SER A 34 18.65 9.53 8.53
C SER A 34 19.14 9.14 7.14
N ASN A 35 20.27 9.70 6.70
CA ASN A 35 20.86 9.42 5.37
C ASN A 35 21.72 8.15 5.33
N GLY A 36 21.78 7.36 6.40
CA GLY A 36 22.52 6.10 6.42
C GLY A 36 24.01 6.23 6.76
N ASP A 37 24.56 7.43 6.93
CA ASP A 37 25.96 7.63 7.32
C ASP A 37 26.18 7.49 8.84
N VAL A 38 25.78 6.29 9.32
CA VAL A 38 25.81 5.97 10.76
C VAL A 38 27.21 6.00 11.35
N THR A 39 28.23 5.73 10.53
CA THR A 39 29.65 5.74 10.99
C THR A 39 30.09 7.14 11.39
N GLU A 40 29.77 8.14 10.57
CA GLU A 40 30.10 9.55 10.89
C GLU A 40 29.20 10.04 12.05
N ALA A 41 27.93 9.65 12.09
CA ALA A 41 27.04 9.96 13.22
C ALA A 41 27.62 9.46 14.56
N ILE A 42 28.03 8.19 14.63
CA ILE A 42 28.69 7.59 15.82
C ILE A 42 29.93 8.38 16.22
N LYS A 43 30.78 8.72 15.26
CA LYS A 43 32.01 9.50 15.50
C LYS A 43 31.71 10.89 16.06
N LEU A 44 30.72 11.59 15.51
CA LEU A 44 30.30 12.91 15.97
C LEU A 44 29.69 12.83 17.37
N CYS A 45 28.82 11.87 17.65
CA CYS A 45 28.25 11.64 18.98
C CYS A 45 29.38 11.42 20.02
N LYS A 46 30.32 10.51 19.76
CA LYS A 46 31.46 10.24 20.65
C LYS A 46 32.32 11.51 20.92
N LYS A 47 32.49 12.34 19.89
CA LYS A 47 33.19 13.64 20.03
C LYS A 47 32.45 14.61 20.95
N GLN A 48 31.11 14.71 20.83
CA GLN A 48 30.31 15.59 21.68
C GLN A 48 30.21 15.07 23.10
N ILE A 49 30.07 13.77 23.34
CA ILE A 49 30.06 13.16 24.67
C ILE A 49 31.36 13.47 25.42
N LYS A 50 32.54 13.45 24.74
CA LYS A 50 33.83 13.84 25.36
C LYS A 50 33.83 15.30 25.81
N LYS A 51 33.18 16.20 25.06
CA LYS A 51 33.11 17.63 25.37
C LYS A 51 32.09 17.96 26.45
N GLN A 52 30.95 17.27 26.38
CA GLN A 52 29.75 17.58 27.19
C GLN A 52 29.20 16.30 27.86
N LYS A 53 29.97 15.73 28.78
CA LYS A 53 29.67 14.42 29.42
C LYS A 53 28.30 14.34 30.10
N LYS A 54 27.68 15.48 30.47
CA LYS A 54 26.39 15.52 31.19
C LYS A 54 25.17 15.73 30.28
N ASN A 55 25.35 15.97 28.97
CA ASN A 55 24.23 16.17 28.06
C ASN A 55 23.70 14.83 27.57
N PRO A 56 22.50 14.38 27.97
CA PRO A 56 21.96 13.06 27.64
C PRO A 56 21.58 12.93 26.14
N SER A 57 21.41 14.06 25.45
CA SER A 57 21.00 14.02 24.03
C SER A 57 22.04 13.35 23.14
N TRP A 58 23.34 13.50 23.47
CA TRP A 58 24.41 12.88 22.69
C TRP A 58 24.48 11.37 22.88
N GLN A 59 24.21 10.88 24.13
CA GLN A 59 24.12 9.45 24.38
C GLN A 59 22.86 8.85 23.73
N TYR A 60 21.74 9.59 23.72
CA TYR A 60 20.53 9.15 23.04
C TYR A 60 20.77 8.97 21.53
N LEU A 61 21.32 10.00 20.85
CA LEU A 61 21.68 9.91 19.43
C LEU A 61 22.73 8.83 19.14
N LEU A 62 23.68 8.60 20.07
CA LEU A 62 24.64 7.51 19.94
C LEU A 62 23.95 6.14 19.99
N GLY A 63 23.01 5.96 20.92
CA GLY A 63 22.21 4.75 21.03
C GLY A 63 21.39 4.50 19.74
N GLU A 64 20.76 5.55 19.22
CA GLU A 64 20.02 5.50 17.96
C GLU A 64 20.94 5.16 16.77
N ALA A 65 22.10 5.79 16.66
CA ALA A 65 23.08 5.49 15.63
C ALA A 65 23.58 4.02 15.68
N TYR A 66 23.74 3.47 16.89
CA TYR A 66 24.09 2.05 17.05
C TYR A 66 22.93 1.13 16.64
N LEU A 67 21.67 1.45 16.92
CA LEU A 67 20.52 0.69 16.41
C LEU A 67 20.57 0.62 14.87
N TYR A 68 20.74 1.77 14.22
CA TYR A 68 20.78 1.84 12.75
C TYR A 68 22.03 1.21 12.12
N SER A 69 23.12 1.06 12.90
CA SER A 69 24.32 0.31 12.47
C SER A 69 24.18 -1.21 12.64
N GLY A 70 23.12 -1.69 13.30
CA GLY A 70 22.94 -3.09 13.67
C GLY A 70 23.69 -3.53 14.92
N ASP A 71 24.35 -2.60 15.64
CA ASP A 71 25.03 -2.92 16.89
C ASP A 71 24.07 -2.74 18.08
N PHE A 72 23.10 -3.65 18.15
CA PHE A 72 22.01 -3.59 19.13
C PHE A 72 22.51 -3.64 20.57
N SER A 73 23.59 -4.39 20.82
CA SER A 73 24.17 -4.51 22.16
C SER A 73 24.76 -3.19 22.65
N MET A 74 25.53 -2.49 21.79
CA MET A 74 26.09 -1.19 22.12
C MET A 74 25.01 -0.11 22.26
N SER A 75 23.93 -0.22 21.47
CA SER A 75 22.78 0.66 21.62
C SER A 75 22.15 0.52 23.01
N ILE A 76 21.82 -0.70 23.42
CA ILE A 76 21.21 -0.99 24.73
C ILE A 76 22.15 -0.54 25.87
N GLU A 77 23.45 -0.86 25.79
CA GLU A 77 24.45 -0.44 26.78
C GLU A 77 24.47 1.09 26.93
N THR A 78 24.54 1.80 25.81
CA THR A 78 24.55 3.27 25.79
C THR A 78 23.28 3.86 26.41
N LEU A 79 22.10 3.36 25.99
CA LEU A 79 20.79 3.84 26.43
C LEU A 79 20.50 3.50 27.89
N SER A 80 21.03 2.39 28.41
CA SER A 80 20.82 1.99 29.81
C SER A 80 21.41 2.97 30.81
N THR A 81 22.37 3.81 30.38
CA THR A 81 22.98 4.86 31.20
C THR A 81 22.10 6.11 31.37
N LEU A 82 21.02 6.23 30.58
CA LEU A 82 20.12 7.37 30.51
C LEU A 82 18.91 7.22 31.44
N PRO A 83 18.29 8.35 31.86
CA PRO A 83 16.97 8.30 32.49
C PRO A 83 15.96 7.54 31.62
N GLN A 84 15.25 6.61 32.21
CA GLN A 84 14.34 5.70 31.48
C GLN A 84 13.03 6.39 31.10
N THR A 85 13.10 7.35 30.19
CA THR A 85 11.95 8.02 29.59
C THR A 85 11.19 7.08 28.67
N LYS A 86 10.00 7.48 28.21
CA LYS A 86 9.21 6.75 27.21
C LYS A 86 10.07 6.44 25.95
N ASP A 87 10.79 7.43 25.42
CA ASP A 87 11.56 7.28 24.18
C ASP A 87 12.80 6.39 24.37
N VAL A 88 13.50 6.51 25.51
CA VAL A 88 14.65 5.64 25.82
C VAL A 88 14.19 4.18 25.93
N ARG A 89 13.10 3.90 26.65
CA ARG A 89 12.55 2.55 26.76
C ARG A 89 12.11 2.00 25.40
N ARG A 90 11.42 2.83 24.59
CA ARG A 90 11.02 2.42 23.23
C ARG A 90 12.23 2.02 22.40
N LEU A 91 13.28 2.87 22.35
CA LEU A 91 14.47 2.61 21.54
C LEU A 91 15.22 1.35 22.01
N MET A 92 15.32 1.12 23.33
CA MET A 92 15.89 -0.11 23.87
C MET A 92 15.06 -1.35 23.48
N GLN A 93 13.73 -1.23 23.53
CA GLN A 93 12.85 -2.33 23.12
C GLN A 93 12.94 -2.59 21.62
N ASN A 94 13.06 -1.54 20.79
CA ASN A 94 13.31 -1.68 19.36
C ASN A 94 14.62 -2.44 19.07
N CYS A 95 15.68 -2.20 19.84
CA CYS A 95 16.92 -2.99 19.70
C CYS A 95 16.70 -4.48 19.99
N ILE A 96 15.92 -4.82 21.01
CA ILE A 96 15.59 -6.21 21.36
C ILE A 96 14.79 -6.87 20.23
N VAL A 97 13.79 -6.16 19.69
CA VAL A 97 12.96 -6.64 18.57
C VAL A 97 13.82 -6.83 17.33
N ALA A 98 14.65 -5.84 16.97
CA ALA A 98 15.52 -5.91 15.81
C ALA A 98 16.52 -7.07 15.89
N ASP A 99 17.16 -7.28 17.06
CA ASP A 99 18.06 -8.40 17.28
C ASP A 99 17.35 -9.75 17.12
N SER A 100 16.14 -9.88 17.67
CA SER A 100 15.34 -11.09 17.56
C SER A 100 14.91 -11.39 16.11
N LEU A 101 14.39 -10.39 15.40
CA LEU A 101 13.87 -10.55 14.04
C LEU A 101 14.99 -10.77 13.02
N THR A 102 16.14 -10.12 13.17
CA THR A 102 17.30 -10.32 12.26
C THR A 102 17.95 -11.69 12.45
N LYS A 103 17.92 -12.27 13.65
CA LYS A 103 18.35 -13.65 13.92
C LYS A 103 17.37 -14.71 13.41
N ASN A 104 16.11 -14.34 13.25
CA ASN A 104 15.03 -15.23 12.81
C ASN A 104 14.29 -14.61 11.61
N PRO A 105 14.95 -14.49 10.46
CA PRO A 105 14.36 -13.81 9.31
C PRO A 105 13.17 -14.58 8.75
N SER A 106 12.14 -13.86 8.36
CA SER A 106 11.00 -14.42 7.63
C SER A 106 11.37 -14.72 6.17
N GLN A 107 10.66 -15.67 5.56
CA GLN A 107 10.93 -16.11 4.19
C GLN A 107 10.31 -15.14 3.17
N TYR A 108 10.78 -13.89 3.14
CA TYR A 108 10.45 -12.94 2.07
C TYR A 108 11.49 -13.00 0.96
N SER A 109 11.03 -12.84 -0.29
CA SER A 109 11.90 -12.42 -1.39
C SER A 109 11.64 -10.93 -1.62
N VAL A 110 12.66 -10.12 -1.45
CA VAL A 110 12.59 -8.66 -1.64
C VAL A 110 13.28 -8.32 -2.94
N LYS A 111 12.57 -7.63 -3.85
CA LYS A 111 13.03 -7.29 -5.19
C LYS A 111 12.88 -5.80 -5.45
N TYR A 112 13.97 -5.14 -5.84
CA TYR A 112 13.93 -3.77 -6.34
C TYR A 112 13.10 -3.68 -7.62
N MET A 113 12.18 -2.71 -7.69
CA MET A 113 11.23 -2.57 -8.81
C MET A 113 11.85 -1.96 -10.09
N GLY A 114 13.14 -1.61 -10.05
CA GLY A 114 13.87 -1.05 -11.19
C GLY A 114 13.75 0.46 -11.33
N ASP A 115 14.65 1.05 -12.13
CA ASP A 115 14.80 2.49 -12.31
C ASP A 115 13.71 3.10 -13.22
N SER A 116 12.90 2.27 -13.87
CA SER A 116 11.76 2.74 -14.65
C SER A 116 10.59 3.15 -13.75
N LEU A 117 10.34 2.41 -12.68
CA LEU A 117 9.31 2.73 -11.70
C LEU A 117 9.84 3.66 -10.62
N ASN A 118 11.04 3.37 -10.09
CA ASN A 118 11.71 4.22 -9.13
C ASN A 118 12.46 5.33 -9.86
N THR A 119 12.12 6.58 -9.55
CA THR A 119 12.83 7.74 -10.09
C THR A 119 14.13 8.01 -9.31
N THR A 120 14.88 9.03 -9.71
CA THR A 120 16.06 9.48 -8.96
C THR A 120 15.74 10.23 -7.65
N HIS A 121 14.47 10.36 -7.34
CA HIS A 121 13.93 11.01 -6.14
C HIS A 121 13.34 9.97 -5.18
N ASP A 122 12.84 10.41 -4.02
CA ASP A 122 12.10 9.53 -3.14
C ASP A 122 10.79 9.08 -3.80
N ASN A 123 10.54 7.77 -3.80
CA ASN A 123 9.34 7.15 -4.32
C ASN A 123 8.63 6.47 -3.15
N ILE A 124 7.43 6.94 -2.85
CA ILE A 124 6.65 6.52 -1.68
C ILE A 124 5.21 6.20 -2.07
N TRP A 125 4.44 5.62 -1.15
CA TRP A 125 3.01 5.32 -1.29
C TRP A 125 2.68 4.49 -2.52
N PRO A 126 3.25 3.26 -2.69
CA PRO A 126 2.89 2.38 -3.78
C PRO A 126 1.42 1.99 -3.71
N THR A 127 0.75 1.98 -4.85
CA THR A 127 -0.66 1.57 -4.95
C THR A 127 -0.92 0.95 -6.31
N LEU A 128 -1.63 -0.18 -6.33
CA LEU A 128 -2.15 -0.79 -7.56
C LEU A 128 -3.61 -0.37 -7.78
N THR A 129 -4.00 -0.23 -9.04
CA THR A 129 -5.42 -0.19 -9.39
C THR A 129 -6.09 -1.53 -9.03
N PRO A 130 -7.42 -1.54 -8.84
CA PRO A 130 -8.15 -2.79 -8.61
C PRO A 130 -7.96 -3.85 -9.69
N THR A 131 -7.70 -3.44 -10.93
CA THR A 131 -7.42 -4.33 -12.07
C THR A 131 -5.95 -4.73 -12.18
N GLU A 132 -5.09 -4.18 -11.31
CA GLU A 132 -3.63 -4.39 -11.31
C GLU A 132 -2.92 -3.99 -12.62
N ASP A 133 -3.55 -3.10 -13.41
CA ASP A 133 -3.08 -2.63 -14.71
C ASP A 133 -2.38 -1.28 -14.67
N ILE A 134 -2.43 -0.56 -13.55
CA ILE A 134 -1.69 0.68 -13.33
C ILE A 134 -1.07 0.66 -11.93
N PHE A 135 0.21 1.00 -11.87
CA PHE A 135 0.94 1.19 -10.62
C PHE A 135 1.12 2.68 -10.35
N PHE A 136 0.75 3.12 -9.17
CA PHE A 136 0.90 4.50 -8.73
C PHE A 136 1.95 4.61 -7.63
N THR A 137 2.67 5.73 -7.64
CA THR A 137 3.59 6.14 -6.57
C THR A 137 3.44 7.62 -6.33
N THR A 138 3.87 8.09 -5.17
CA THR A 138 4.13 9.52 -4.94
C THR A 138 5.64 9.73 -5.05
N VAL A 139 6.05 10.69 -5.85
CA VAL A 139 7.45 11.08 -6.03
C VAL A 139 7.70 12.38 -5.27
N VAL A 140 8.71 12.38 -4.39
CA VAL A 140 9.09 13.55 -3.58
C VAL A 140 10.32 14.20 -4.20
N VAL A 141 10.11 15.27 -4.93
CA VAL A 141 11.21 16.02 -5.57
C VAL A 141 11.83 16.97 -4.55
N ASN A 142 13.01 16.62 -4.05
CA ASN A 142 13.78 17.46 -3.16
C ASN A 142 14.49 18.57 -3.96
N ASN A 143 13.92 19.77 -3.96
CA ASN A 143 14.56 20.93 -4.57
C ASN A 143 15.38 21.67 -3.51
N LYS A 144 16.70 21.83 -3.72
CA LYS A 144 17.60 22.50 -2.74
C LYS A 144 17.21 23.94 -2.42
N MET A 145 16.32 24.55 -3.18
CA MET A 145 15.90 25.97 -3.05
C MET A 145 14.45 26.15 -2.59
N SER A 146 13.67 25.06 -2.43
CA SER A 146 12.28 25.09 -2.00
C SER A 146 11.95 23.93 -1.07
N PHE A 147 10.74 23.94 -0.49
CA PHE A 147 10.23 22.78 0.23
C PHE A 147 10.07 21.60 -0.74
N PRO A 148 10.19 20.33 -0.23
CA PRO A 148 9.95 19.15 -1.05
C PRO A 148 8.56 19.23 -1.72
N GLN A 149 8.51 18.91 -3.02
CA GLN A 149 7.29 18.81 -3.80
C GLN A 149 6.90 17.34 -3.93
N GLU A 150 5.66 17.01 -3.56
CA GLU A 150 5.10 15.67 -3.69
C GLU A 150 4.09 15.65 -4.84
N ASP A 151 4.29 14.75 -5.82
CA ASP A 151 3.41 14.57 -6.97
C ASP A 151 3.06 13.09 -7.16
N ILE A 152 1.85 12.80 -7.66
CA ILE A 152 1.41 11.45 -8.00
C ILE A 152 1.92 11.07 -9.39
N TYR A 153 2.59 9.93 -9.49
CA TYR A 153 3.11 9.35 -10.72
C TYR A 153 2.44 7.99 -10.97
N TYR A 154 2.42 7.57 -12.23
CA TYR A 154 1.90 6.27 -12.65
C TYR A 154 2.83 5.57 -13.63
N SER A 155 2.77 4.24 -13.64
CA SER A 155 3.47 3.35 -14.56
C SER A 155 2.51 2.26 -15.04
N LEU A 156 2.70 1.82 -16.29
CA LEU A 156 1.92 0.76 -16.91
C LEU A 156 2.72 -0.54 -17.00
N PRO A 157 2.11 -1.72 -16.92
CA PRO A 157 2.81 -2.98 -17.08
C PRO A 157 3.28 -3.16 -18.53
N MET A 158 4.42 -3.81 -18.68
CA MET A 158 4.98 -4.20 -19.98
C MET A 158 4.86 -5.73 -20.13
N GLU A 159 4.88 -6.22 -21.38
CA GLU A 159 4.77 -7.66 -21.70
C GLU A 159 5.86 -8.52 -21.04
N ASP A 160 7.04 -7.95 -20.77
CA ASP A 160 8.17 -8.61 -20.11
C ASP A 160 8.08 -8.59 -18.55
N GLY A 161 6.96 -8.13 -18.00
CA GLY A 161 6.70 -8.04 -16.56
C GLY A 161 7.40 -6.87 -15.85
N ARG A 162 8.02 -5.95 -16.60
CA ARG A 162 8.51 -4.67 -16.08
C ARG A 162 7.43 -3.60 -16.13
N TRP A 163 7.71 -2.46 -15.54
CA TRP A 163 6.87 -1.27 -15.57
C TRP A 163 7.47 -0.21 -16.49
N THR A 164 6.62 0.58 -17.14
CA THR A 164 7.07 1.74 -17.92
C THR A 164 7.71 2.79 -17.02
N ILE A 165 8.45 3.72 -17.63
CA ILE A 165 8.97 4.89 -16.93
C ILE A 165 7.80 5.63 -16.27
N ALA A 166 7.95 5.93 -14.97
CA ALA A 166 6.96 6.63 -14.18
C ALA A 166 6.70 8.03 -14.76
N LYS A 167 5.42 8.41 -14.88
CA LYS A 167 4.97 9.69 -15.43
C LYS A 167 4.08 10.41 -14.43
N ALA A 168 4.32 11.70 -14.23
CA ALA A 168 3.45 12.52 -13.39
C ALA A 168 2.03 12.59 -13.95
N LEU A 169 1.03 12.56 -13.07
CA LEU A 169 -0.34 12.87 -13.45
C LEU A 169 -0.44 14.36 -13.83
N PRO A 170 -1.28 14.70 -14.84
CA PRO A 170 -1.48 16.09 -15.19
C PRO A 170 -2.38 16.83 -14.20
N ALA A 171 -2.38 18.17 -14.28
CA ALA A 171 -3.41 18.96 -13.62
C ALA A 171 -4.83 18.50 -14.07
N PRO A 172 -5.83 18.53 -13.20
CA PRO A 172 -5.84 19.13 -11.86
C PRO A 172 -5.47 18.19 -10.71
N LEU A 173 -4.94 16.98 -11.01
CA LEU A 173 -4.60 15.98 -9.99
C LEU A 173 -3.31 16.35 -9.27
N ASN A 174 -2.24 16.68 -10.00
CA ASN A 174 -1.06 17.34 -9.44
C ASN A 174 -1.14 18.86 -9.64
N THR A 175 -0.61 19.63 -8.70
CA THR A 175 -0.58 21.09 -8.70
C THR A 175 0.81 21.63 -8.29
N GLU A 176 0.91 22.87 -7.90
CA GLU A 176 2.14 23.45 -7.31
C GLU A 176 2.29 23.12 -5.80
N GLU A 177 1.25 22.55 -5.19
CA GLU A 177 1.24 22.09 -3.82
C GLU A 177 1.50 20.57 -3.77
N ASN A 178 1.48 19.96 -2.59
CA ASN A 178 1.77 18.54 -2.41
C ASN A 178 0.51 17.69 -2.58
N GLU A 179 0.59 16.69 -3.45
CA GLU A 179 -0.41 15.66 -3.68
C GLU A 179 0.20 14.26 -3.56
N GLY A 180 -0.51 13.34 -2.92
CA GLY A 180 -0.02 11.96 -2.81
C GLY A 180 -0.95 10.99 -2.12
N SER A 181 -0.43 9.82 -1.80
CA SER A 181 -1.10 8.80 -0.99
C SER A 181 -2.49 8.42 -1.52
N GLN A 182 -2.53 7.91 -2.74
CA GLN A 182 -3.75 7.58 -3.46
C GLN A 182 -4.32 6.21 -3.06
N SER A 183 -5.67 6.07 -3.18
CA SER A 183 -6.41 4.81 -3.02
C SER A 183 -7.60 4.79 -3.97
N PHE A 184 -8.02 3.62 -4.45
CA PHE A 184 -9.05 3.47 -5.48
C PHE A 184 -10.21 2.60 -5.01
N SER A 185 -11.44 2.98 -5.41
CA SER A 185 -12.60 2.08 -5.28
C SER A 185 -12.44 0.85 -6.16
N ALA A 186 -13.02 -0.27 -5.76
CA ALA A 186 -12.96 -1.53 -6.49
C ALA A 186 -13.47 -1.45 -7.93
N ASP A 187 -14.47 -0.60 -8.18
CA ASP A 187 -15.02 -0.38 -9.53
C ASP A 187 -14.24 0.65 -10.35
N GLY A 188 -13.15 1.19 -9.80
CA GLY A 188 -12.29 2.18 -10.46
C GLY A 188 -12.94 3.54 -10.71
N LYS A 189 -14.12 3.81 -10.10
CA LYS A 189 -14.86 5.06 -10.32
C LYS A 189 -14.43 6.20 -9.41
N TYR A 190 -13.81 5.89 -8.28
CA TYR A 190 -13.35 6.87 -7.31
C TYR A 190 -11.86 6.68 -7.03
N MET A 191 -11.16 7.79 -6.92
CA MET A 191 -9.79 7.88 -6.43
C MET A 191 -9.78 8.82 -5.23
N PHE A 192 -9.28 8.35 -4.10
CA PHE A 192 -8.95 9.17 -2.94
C PHE A 192 -7.48 9.58 -3.03
N LEU A 193 -7.17 10.78 -2.57
CA LEU A 193 -5.81 11.32 -2.53
C LEU A 193 -5.69 12.33 -1.39
N VAL A 194 -4.49 12.62 -0.99
CA VAL A 194 -4.17 13.66 -0.02
C VAL A 194 -3.69 14.91 -0.77
N ARG A 195 -4.13 16.07 -0.29
CA ARG A 195 -3.64 17.36 -0.75
C ARG A 195 -3.34 18.25 0.45
N CYS A 196 -2.16 18.88 0.43
CA CYS A 196 -1.72 19.74 1.52
C CYS A 196 -1.83 21.22 1.14
N ASN A 197 -1.99 22.07 2.13
CA ASN A 197 -1.99 23.54 2.02
C ASN A 197 -3.01 24.12 1.02
N GLN A 198 -4.10 23.41 0.73
CA GLN A 198 -5.13 23.85 -0.21
C GLN A 198 -6.00 24.96 0.39
N LYS A 199 -6.46 25.90 -0.47
CA LYS A 199 -7.31 27.03 -0.06
C LYS A 199 -8.68 26.60 0.47
N ASP A 200 -9.19 25.47 0.01
CA ASP A 200 -10.45 24.83 0.43
C ASP A 200 -10.23 23.72 1.48
N GLY A 201 -8.99 23.59 1.99
CA GLY A 201 -8.62 22.67 3.07
C GLY A 201 -9.05 23.16 4.44
N TYR A 202 -9.12 22.21 5.38
CA TYR A 202 -9.43 22.47 6.78
C TYR A 202 -8.17 22.48 7.66
N GLY A 203 -7.20 21.61 7.33
CA GLY A 203 -5.96 21.40 8.07
C GLY A 203 -4.69 21.63 7.23
N SER A 204 -3.59 21.05 7.69
CA SER A 204 -2.32 21.12 6.95
C SER A 204 -2.32 20.21 5.72
N CYS A 205 -2.90 19.02 5.83
CA CYS A 205 -3.19 18.09 4.75
C CYS A 205 -4.58 17.53 4.96
N ASP A 206 -5.33 17.41 3.89
CA ASP A 206 -6.71 16.94 3.87
C ASP A 206 -6.88 15.81 2.86
N ILE A 207 -7.86 14.95 3.10
CA ILE A 207 -8.29 13.90 2.16
C ILE A 207 -9.29 14.49 1.16
N TYR A 208 -9.04 14.22 -0.11
CA TYR A 208 -9.88 14.57 -1.26
C TYR A 208 -10.30 13.30 -2.00
N TYR A 209 -11.32 13.40 -2.83
CA TYR A 209 -11.68 12.35 -3.77
C TYR A 209 -11.97 12.91 -5.16
N CYS A 210 -11.74 12.08 -6.18
CA CYS A 210 -12.11 12.33 -7.57
C CYS A 210 -13.08 11.27 -8.05
N MET A 211 -13.97 11.65 -8.95
CA MET A 211 -14.86 10.73 -9.67
C MET A 211 -14.36 10.55 -11.10
N LYS A 212 -14.41 9.33 -11.63
CA LYS A 212 -14.07 9.04 -13.01
C LYS A 212 -15.30 9.27 -13.90
N LYS A 213 -15.18 10.14 -14.91
CA LYS A 213 -16.20 10.41 -15.93
C LYS A 213 -15.64 10.02 -17.31
N GLY A 214 -16.06 8.84 -17.81
CA GLY A 214 -15.37 8.21 -18.93
C GLY A 214 -13.93 7.86 -18.53
N ASP A 215 -12.94 8.32 -19.30
CA ASP A 215 -11.53 8.08 -19.00
C ASP A 215 -10.85 9.24 -18.24
N VAL A 216 -11.61 10.23 -17.80
CA VAL A 216 -11.06 11.44 -17.17
C VAL A 216 -11.51 11.55 -15.72
N TRP A 217 -10.57 11.91 -14.85
CA TRP A 217 -10.84 12.23 -13.45
C TRP A 217 -11.41 13.64 -13.30
N THR A 218 -12.40 13.83 -12.44
CA THR A 218 -12.86 15.17 -12.05
C THR A 218 -11.76 15.91 -11.27
N ARG A 219 -11.96 17.22 -11.07
CA ARG A 219 -11.16 17.94 -10.06
C ARG A 219 -11.33 17.28 -8.69
N PRO A 220 -10.28 17.25 -7.86
CA PRO A 220 -10.37 16.77 -6.50
C PRO A 220 -11.42 17.55 -5.69
N ILE A 221 -12.26 16.83 -4.96
CA ILE A 221 -13.32 17.35 -4.10
C ILE A 221 -12.90 17.06 -2.65
N ASN A 222 -12.89 18.08 -1.80
CA ASN A 222 -12.57 17.90 -0.37
C ASN A 222 -13.59 16.95 0.28
N ALA A 223 -13.14 15.96 1.04
CA ALA A 223 -14.00 14.99 1.74
C ALA A 223 -14.85 15.63 2.86
N GLY A 224 -14.65 16.91 3.14
CA GLY A 224 -15.45 17.69 4.06
C GLY A 224 -15.08 17.50 5.53
N LYS A 225 -15.72 18.30 6.38
CA LYS A 225 -15.40 18.47 7.81
C LYS A 225 -15.64 17.23 8.68
N VAL A 226 -16.30 16.20 8.16
CA VAL A 226 -16.49 14.93 8.88
C VAL A 226 -15.19 14.13 8.89
N ILE A 227 -14.47 14.15 7.77
CA ILE A 227 -13.16 13.49 7.64
C ILE A 227 -12.06 14.47 8.01
N ASN A 228 -12.01 15.65 7.37
CA ASN A 228 -10.95 16.62 7.49
C ASN A 228 -11.22 17.58 8.66
N THR A 229 -10.21 17.78 9.48
CA THR A 229 -10.25 18.64 10.66
C THR A 229 -9.24 19.78 10.54
N ARG A 230 -8.99 20.52 11.60
CA ARG A 230 -7.90 21.52 11.65
C ARG A 230 -6.53 20.89 11.80
N ASN A 231 -6.47 19.58 11.87
CA ASN A 231 -5.25 18.82 12.10
C ASN A 231 -4.68 18.32 10.77
N TRP A 232 -4.15 17.12 10.76
CA TRP A 232 -3.56 16.45 9.61
C TRP A 232 -4.31 15.13 9.37
N GLU A 233 -4.91 15.01 8.20
CA GLU A 233 -5.55 13.79 7.73
C GLU A 233 -4.83 13.30 6.46
N SER A 234 -4.51 11.99 6.42
CA SER A 234 -3.69 11.45 5.33
C SER A 234 -3.89 9.95 5.14
N THR A 235 -3.23 9.42 4.11
CA THR A 235 -3.11 8.00 3.80
C THR A 235 -4.45 7.26 3.76
N PRO A 236 -5.39 7.71 2.89
CA PRO A 236 -6.69 7.06 2.75
C PRO A 236 -6.54 5.65 2.19
N SER A 237 -7.36 4.71 2.69
CA SER A 237 -7.51 3.37 2.15
C SER A 237 -8.98 2.97 2.17
N VAL A 238 -9.55 2.78 0.99
CA VAL A 238 -10.97 2.47 0.83
C VAL A 238 -11.20 0.95 0.80
N SER A 239 -12.24 0.48 1.49
CA SER A 239 -12.62 -0.94 1.46
C SER A 239 -13.18 -1.34 0.09
N ALA A 240 -12.97 -2.60 -0.29
CA ALA A 240 -13.36 -3.11 -1.60
C ALA A 240 -14.89 -3.07 -1.85
N ASP A 241 -15.70 -3.19 -0.80
CA ASP A 241 -17.15 -3.05 -0.86
C ASP A 241 -17.62 -1.58 -0.89
N PHE A 242 -16.67 -0.65 -0.88
CA PHE A 242 -16.88 0.80 -0.89
C PHE A 242 -17.73 1.31 0.28
N SER A 243 -17.77 0.59 1.40
CA SER A 243 -18.53 0.97 2.60
C SER A 243 -17.73 1.74 3.64
N LYS A 244 -16.38 1.63 3.60
CA LYS A 244 -15.47 2.18 4.61
C LYS A 244 -14.29 2.91 4.00
N LEU A 245 -13.90 4.01 4.66
CA LEU A 245 -12.66 4.73 4.42
C LEU A 245 -11.80 4.65 5.69
N TYR A 246 -10.64 4.00 5.59
CA TYR A 246 -9.61 4.02 6.63
C TYR A 246 -8.64 5.15 6.34
N PHE A 247 -8.14 5.82 7.36
CA PHE A 247 -7.19 6.93 7.18
C PHE A 247 -6.42 7.22 8.47
N SER A 248 -5.30 7.90 8.33
CA SER A 248 -4.50 8.35 9.48
C SER A 248 -4.84 9.80 9.83
N SER A 249 -4.94 10.10 11.12
CA SER A 249 -5.17 11.45 11.60
C SER A 249 -4.57 11.66 13.00
N ASN A 250 -4.23 12.90 13.33
CA ASN A 250 -3.90 13.33 14.68
C ASN A 250 -5.06 14.08 15.38
N GLN A 251 -6.30 13.88 14.88
CA GLN A 251 -7.52 14.44 15.49
C GLN A 251 -7.82 13.81 16.86
N LYS A 252 -8.58 14.54 17.68
CA LYS A 252 -9.07 14.06 18.98
C LYS A 252 -10.45 13.40 18.86
N PRO A 253 -10.78 12.34 19.65
CA PRO A 253 -9.89 11.69 20.62
C PRO A 253 -8.90 10.74 19.92
N ASN A 254 -7.64 10.76 20.35
CA ASN A 254 -6.60 9.85 19.87
C ASN A 254 -5.93 9.11 21.04
N VAL A 255 -5.28 8.00 20.75
CA VAL A 255 -4.48 7.21 21.71
C VAL A 255 -3.04 7.72 21.68
N GLY A 256 -2.49 7.90 20.49
CA GLY A 256 -1.11 8.31 20.23
C GLY A 256 -0.96 9.72 19.66
N ALA A 257 0.05 9.90 18.82
CA ALA A 257 0.28 11.14 18.10
C ALA A 257 -0.46 11.14 16.76
N LYS A 258 -0.37 10.05 16.01
CA LYS A 258 -1.18 9.76 14.82
C LYS A 258 -1.84 8.42 15.01
N ASP A 259 -3.14 8.35 14.74
CA ASP A 259 -3.95 7.14 14.90
C ASP A 259 -4.64 6.80 13.57
N ILE A 260 -5.00 5.53 13.41
CA ILE A 260 -5.85 5.08 12.31
C ILE A 260 -7.31 5.21 12.72
N PHE A 261 -8.08 5.85 11.86
CA PHE A 261 -9.53 6.05 11.95
C PHE A 261 -10.24 5.31 10.83
N VAL A 262 -11.53 5.08 11.00
CA VAL A 262 -12.42 4.56 9.97
C VAL A 262 -13.69 5.40 9.93
N ALA A 263 -14.18 5.67 8.72
CA ALA A 263 -15.48 6.31 8.46
C ALA A 263 -16.35 5.43 7.57
N ASP A 264 -17.65 5.59 7.68
CA ASP A 264 -18.62 5.03 6.72
C ASP A 264 -18.72 5.94 5.49
N ILE A 265 -18.91 5.33 4.31
CA ILE A 265 -19.10 6.00 3.02
C ILE A 265 -20.53 5.84 2.56
N GLY A 266 -21.20 6.95 2.24
CA GLY A 266 -22.46 7.00 1.50
C GLY A 266 -22.23 7.58 0.10
N VAL A 267 -22.99 7.07 -0.89
CA VAL A 267 -22.95 7.60 -2.27
C VAL A 267 -24.30 8.25 -2.56
N LEU A 268 -24.28 9.54 -2.84
CA LEU A 268 -25.46 10.32 -3.19
C LEU A 268 -25.92 10.04 -4.63
N ALA A 269 -27.14 10.43 -4.97
CA ALA A 269 -27.73 10.17 -6.28
C ALA A 269 -26.96 10.79 -7.47
N ASP A 270 -26.22 11.86 -7.23
CA ASP A 270 -25.36 12.54 -8.22
C ASP A 270 -23.92 11.98 -8.26
N GLY A 271 -23.63 10.98 -7.43
CA GLY A 271 -22.31 10.33 -7.32
C GLY A 271 -21.38 10.99 -6.31
N HIS A 272 -21.76 12.12 -5.69
CA HIS A 272 -20.95 12.69 -4.61
C HIS A 272 -20.94 11.79 -3.38
N LEU A 273 -19.87 11.88 -2.60
CA LEU A 273 -19.71 11.08 -1.38
C LEU A 273 -20.12 11.88 -0.15
N GLU A 274 -20.74 11.18 0.79
CA GLU A 274 -20.92 11.64 2.16
C GLU A 274 -20.22 10.68 3.12
N PHE A 275 -19.75 11.21 4.25
CA PHE A 275 -19.02 10.43 5.25
C PHE A 275 -19.69 10.59 6.60
N PHE A 276 -19.72 9.51 7.39
CA PHE A 276 -20.33 9.50 8.70
C PHE A 276 -19.68 8.44 9.61
N ASN A 277 -20.08 8.42 10.89
CA ASN A 277 -19.61 7.42 11.87
C ASN A 277 -18.08 7.29 11.99
N VAL A 278 -17.35 8.42 11.97
CA VAL A 278 -15.90 8.41 12.16
C VAL A 278 -15.54 7.84 13.53
N LYS A 279 -14.68 6.83 13.54
CA LYS A 279 -14.24 6.13 14.75
C LYS A 279 -12.73 5.91 14.72
N ASN A 280 -12.08 6.10 15.88
CA ASN A 280 -10.74 5.60 16.14
C ASN A 280 -10.78 4.07 16.22
N LEU A 281 -9.80 3.36 15.63
CA LEU A 281 -9.77 1.88 15.66
C LEU A 281 -9.45 1.29 17.03
N GLY A 282 -9.09 2.13 18.01
CA GLY A 282 -8.83 1.69 19.38
C GLY A 282 -7.46 1.04 19.59
N ASP A 283 -7.22 0.57 20.80
CA ASP A 283 -5.92 0.12 21.32
C ASP A 283 -5.44 -1.24 20.79
N SER A 284 -6.28 -1.97 20.06
CA SER A 284 -5.84 -3.17 19.33
C SER A 284 -4.96 -2.82 18.11
N ILE A 285 -5.17 -1.64 17.52
CA ILE A 285 -4.44 -1.10 16.37
C ILE A 285 -3.57 0.06 16.79
N ASN A 286 -4.17 1.09 17.41
CA ASN A 286 -3.51 2.34 17.76
C ASN A 286 -2.78 2.23 19.10
N THR A 287 -1.58 2.77 19.14
CA THR A 287 -0.73 2.80 20.33
C THR A 287 -0.50 4.24 20.80
N ILE A 288 0.30 4.42 21.84
CA ILE A 288 0.73 5.77 22.28
C ILE A 288 1.75 6.43 21.35
N TYR A 289 2.08 5.79 20.23
CA TYR A 289 3.02 6.25 19.20
C TYR A 289 2.28 6.65 17.93
N ASP A 290 2.94 6.55 16.77
CA ASP A 290 2.33 6.87 15.47
C ASP A 290 1.87 5.59 14.78
N GLU A 291 0.62 5.56 14.35
CA GLU A 291 0.08 4.59 13.40
C GLU A 291 -0.35 5.34 12.12
N THR A 292 0.15 4.87 10.98
CA THR A 292 -0.07 5.54 9.68
C THR A 292 -0.16 4.54 8.53
N ALA A 293 -0.48 5.03 7.34
CA ALA A 293 -0.50 4.25 6.11
C ALA A 293 -1.36 2.98 6.20
N PRO A 294 -2.63 3.06 6.64
CA PRO A 294 -3.50 1.90 6.60
C PRO A 294 -3.72 1.44 5.16
N PHE A 295 -3.70 0.14 4.94
CA PHE A 295 -4.12 -0.52 3.72
C PHE A 295 -5.05 -1.67 4.08
N ILE A 296 -6.36 -1.46 3.86
CA ILE A 296 -7.34 -2.53 3.98
C ILE A 296 -7.34 -3.37 2.70
N HIS A 297 -7.02 -4.65 2.83
CA HIS A 297 -7.02 -5.55 1.67
C HIS A 297 -8.44 -5.80 1.17
N ALA A 298 -8.56 -6.20 -0.10
CA ALA A 298 -9.83 -6.48 -0.76
C ALA A 298 -10.65 -7.60 -0.09
N ASP A 299 -10.03 -8.44 0.75
CA ASP A 299 -10.75 -9.42 1.58
C ASP A 299 -11.64 -8.80 2.66
N GLY A 300 -11.50 -7.50 2.89
CA GLY A 300 -12.26 -6.73 3.88
C GLY A 300 -12.01 -7.11 5.34
N VAL A 301 -10.99 -7.95 5.61
CA VAL A 301 -10.66 -8.40 6.98
C VAL A 301 -9.21 -8.18 7.37
N THR A 302 -8.29 -8.04 6.40
CA THR A 302 -6.86 -7.86 6.68
C THR A 302 -6.46 -6.41 6.50
N LEU A 303 -6.00 -5.78 7.57
CA LEU A 303 -5.46 -4.42 7.60
C LEU A 303 -3.94 -4.48 7.78
N TYR A 304 -3.20 -3.87 6.86
CA TYR A 304 -1.80 -3.55 7.00
C TYR A 304 -1.65 -2.08 7.36
N TYR A 305 -0.64 -1.73 8.14
CA TYR A 305 -0.36 -0.35 8.50
C TYR A 305 1.07 -0.20 9.02
N SER A 306 1.55 1.01 9.12
CA SER A 306 2.90 1.29 9.62
C SER A 306 2.84 1.91 11.02
N SER A 307 3.73 1.47 11.91
CA SER A 307 3.86 2.02 13.27
C SER A 307 5.32 2.06 13.72
N ASN A 308 5.65 3.07 14.54
CA ASN A 308 6.93 3.20 15.23
C ASN A 308 6.83 2.80 16.72
N CYS A 309 5.92 1.89 17.05
CA CYS A 309 5.68 1.43 18.41
C CYS A 309 6.85 0.61 18.99
N GLU A 310 6.73 0.19 20.23
CA GLU A 310 7.75 -0.63 20.92
C GLU A 310 8.02 -1.99 20.27
N LYS A 311 7.12 -2.45 19.38
CA LYS A 311 7.27 -3.70 18.63
C LYS A 311 7.92 -3.50 17.26
N SER A 312 8.30 -2.28 16.88
CA SER A 312 9.05 -2.01 15.66
C SER A 312 10.53 -2.30 15.83
N MET A 313 11.24 -2.46 14.70
CA MET A 313 12.70 -2.67 14.67
C MET A 313 13.48 -1.37 14.83
N GLY A 314 12.83 -0.22 14.75
CA GLY A 314 13.49 1.09 14.87
C GLY A 314 12.63 2.24 14.41
N GLY A 315 12.50 2.41 13.09
CA GLY A 315 11.60 3.39 12.45
C GLY A 315 10.15 2.94 12.38
N LEU A 316 9.46 3.39 11.35
CA LEU A 316 8.16 2.86 10.98
C LEU A 316 8.32 1.44 10.42
N ASP A 317 7.64 0.48 10.99
CA ASP A 317 7.54 -0.90 10.53
C ASP A 317 6.14 -1.19 10.02
N VAL A 318 6.01 -2.12 9.07
CA VAL A 318 4.72 -2.63 8.64
C VAL A 318 4.23 -3.70 9.61
N PHE A 319 3.00 -3.50 10.06
CA PHE A 319 2.25 -4.44 10.88
C PHE A 319 1.01 -4.91 10.12
N PHE A 320 0.45 -6.02 10.54
CA PHE A 320 -0.87 -6.43 10.09
C PHE A 320 -1.75 -6.89 11.25
N SER A 321 -3.06 -6.76 11.05
CA SER A 321 -4.10 -7.23 11.94
C SER A 321 -5.27 -7.74 11.12
N GLN A 322 -6.07 -8.64 11.69
CA GLN A 322 -7.27 -9.16 11.05
C GLN A 322 -8.49 -8.94 11.95
N ILE A 323 -9.59 -8.54 11.33
CA ILE A 323 -10.87 -8.38 12.03
C ILE A 323 -11.60 -9.71 12.07
N ASP A 324 -12.13 -10.09 13.22
CA ASP A 324 -12.94 -11.30 13.41
C ASP A 324 -14.41 -11.06 13.00
N SER A 325 -15.21 -12.13 13.04
CA SER A 325 -16.66 -12.07 12.74
C SER A 325 -17.46 -11.22 13.72
N SER A 326 -16.91 -10.90 14.88
CA SER A 326 -17.52 -10.04 15.91
C SER A 326 -17.13 -8.56 15.71
N GLY A 327 -16.28 -8.25 14.76
CA GLY A 327 -15.82 -6.89 14.47
C GLY A 327 -14.63 -6.44 15.32
N ASN A 328 -13.93 -7.36 15.99
CA ASN A 328 -12.76 -7.04 16.80
C ASN A 328 -11.47 -7.27 16.01
N TRP A 329 -10.56 -6.30 16.07
CA TRP A 329 -9.23 -6.43 15.51
C TRP A 329 -8.35 -7.34 16.37
N SER A 330 -7.61 -8.25 15.73
CA SER A 330 -6.56 -9.02 16.39
C SER A 330 -5.44 -8.09 16.88
N ARG A 331 -4.62 -8.59 17.82
CA ARG A 331 -3.39 -7.88 18.17
C ARG A 331 -2.49 -7.74 16.95
N CYS A 332 -1.86 -6.58 16.81
CA CYS A 332 -0.92 -6.29 15.74
C CYS A 332 0.27 -7.26 15.76
N LEU A 333 0.65 -7.73 14.58
CA LEU A 333 1.83 -8.54 14.34
C LEU A 333 2.80 -7.79 13.44
N ASN A 334 4.06 -7.62 13.88
CA ASN A 334 5.13 -7.08 13.05
C ASN A 334 5.42 -8.06 11.92
N MET A 335 5.49 -7.58 10.69
CA MET A 335 5.71 -8.45 9.53
C MET A 335 7.14 -9.02 9.47
N GLY A 336 8.07 -8.48 10.22
CA GLY A 336 9.40 -9.04 10.43
C GLY A 336 10.41 -8.71 9.35
N TYR A 337 11.68 -9.10 9.61
CA TYR A 337 12.81 -8.93 8.71
C TYR A 337 12.78 -10.00 7.60
N PRO A 338 13.16 -9.70 6.35
CA PRO A 338 13.73 -8.47 5.84
C PRO A 338 12.72 -7.44 5.28
N LEU A 339 11.40 -7.64 5.42
CA LEU A 339 10.42 -6.64 4.99
C LEU A 339 10.57 -5.37 5.83
N ASN A 340 10.56 -5.52 7.14
CA ASN A 340 10.89 -4.45 8.08
C ASN A 340 12.38 -4.46 8.38
N THR A 341 12.93 -3.27 8.57
CA THR A 341 14.35 -3.02 8.89
C THR A 341 14.44 -2.06 10.08
N THR A 342 15.65 -1.69 10.50
CA THR A 342 15.81 -0.63 11.51
C THR A 342 15.44 0.76 11.00
N ARG A 343 15.20 0.93 9.70
CA ARG A 343 14.79 2.17 9.02
C ARG A 343 13.28 2.21 8.83
N ASP A 344 12.79 3.34 8.31
CA ASP A 344 11.38 3.46 7.96
C ASP A 344 10.99 2.53 6.81
N ASN A 345 9.94 1.77 7.05
CA ASN A 345 9.30 0.88 6.09
C ASN A 345 7.80 1.17 6.14
N PHE A 346 7.24 1.76 5.09
CA PHE A 346 5.86 2.26 5.12
C PHE A 346 5.18 2.24 3.75
N GLY A 347 3.89 2.59 3.72
CA GLY A 347 3.11 2.65 2.50
C GLY A 347 2.94 1.28 1.85
N PHE A 348 2.71 0.24 2.66
CA PHE A 348 2.57 -1.12 2.18
C PHE A 348 1.21 -1.37 1.53
N CYS A 349 1.20 -2.01 0.38
CA CYS A 349 0.00 -2.54 -0.26
C CYS A 349 0.27 -3.93 -0.84
N THR A 350 -0.79 -4.68 -1.18
CA THR A 350 -0.68 -6.01 -1.80
C THR A 350 -1.48 -6.09 -3.10
N ASN A 351 -1.17 -7.09 -3.92
CA ASN A 351 -2.06 -7.52 -5.00
C ASN A 351 -3.27 -8.28 -4.44
N LEU A 352 -4.26 -8.53 -5.31
CA LEU A 352 -5.54 -9.18 -4.91
C LEU A 352 -5.37 -10.60 -4.36
N THR A 353 -4.38 -11.34 -4.85
CA THR A 353 -4.10 -12.70 -4.37
C THR A 353 -3.28 -12.72 -3.09
N GLY A 354 -2.77 -11.57 -2.65
CA GLY A 354 -2.02 -11.42 -1.42
C GLY A 354 -0.67 -12.14 -1.39
N ASP A 355 -0.17 -12.59 -2.54
CA ASP A 355 1.14 -13.26 -2.60
C ASP A 355 2.29 -12.29 -2.86
N LYS A 356 1.99 -11.09 -3.35
CA LYS A 356 2.92 -10.00 -3.56
C LYS A 356 2.51 -8.78 -2.77
N GLY A 357 3.48 -8.14 -2.15
CA GLY A 357 3.34 -6.84 -1.54
C GLY A 357 4.29 -5.83 -2.17
N TYR A 358 4.01 -4.56 -1.96
CA TYR A 358 4.83 -3.43 -2.40
C TYR A 358 5.03 -2.48 -1.23
N ILE A 359 6.26 -2.01 -1.06
CA ILE A 359 6.64 -1.23 0.13
C ILE A 359 7.62 -0.12 -0.22
N SER A 360 7.47 1.02 0.44
CA SER A 360 8.47 2.08 0.44
C SER A 360 9.53 1.81 1.51
N SER A 361 10.77 1.74 1.10
CA SER A 361 11.92 1.55 1.99
C SER A 361 13.15 2.26 1.45
N LEU A 362 14.10 2.56 2.33
CA LEU A 362 15.35 3.20 1.95
C LEU A 362 16.14 2.27 1.00
N ASN A 363 16.73 2.84 -0.05
CA ASN A 363 17.57 2.08 -0.97
C ASN A 363 18.86 1.58 -0.28
N THR A 364 19.57 0.65 -0.91
CA THR A 364 20.79 0.04 -0.35
C THR A 364 21.92 1.03 -0.09
N ASN A 365 21.92 2.19 -0.78
CA ASN A 365 22.91 3.25 -0.60
C ASN A 365 22.52 4.22 0.52
N GLY A 366 21.30 4.12 1.05
CA GLY A 366 20.78 5.00 2.10
C GLY A 366 20.42 6.41 1.65
N GLU A 367 20.24 6.64 0.35
CA GLU A 367 20.07 7.99 -0.22
C GLU A 367 18.61 8.37 -0.47
N ASN A 368 17.80 7.41 -0.98
CA ASN A 368 16.42 7.66 -1.40
C ASN A 368 15.48 6.54 -0.96
N MET A 369 14.23 6.91 -0.71
CA MET A 369 13.13 5.96 -0.59
C MET A 369 12.78 5.40 -1.95
N VAL A 370 12.66 4.08 -2.06
CA VAL A 370 12.34 3.38 -3.29
C VAL A 370 11.30 2.29 -3.03
N ILE A 371 10.63 1.86 -4.09
CA ILE A 371 9.63 0.80 -4.01
C ILE A 371 10.29 -0.55 -4.26
N TYR A 372 10.02 -1.49 -3.35
CA TYR A 372 10.33 -2.90 -3.47
C TYR A 372 9.08 -3.74 -3.64
N GLU A 373 9.16 -4.77 -4.48
CA GLU A 373 8.21 -5.89 -4.48
C GLU A 373 8.69 -6.94 -3.48
N VAL A 374 7.77 -7.47 -2.70
CA VAL A 374 8.04 -8.55 -1.74
C VAL A 374 7.10 -9.72 -1.95
N SER A 375 7.64 -10.96 -1.96
CA SER A 375 6.79 -12.15 -1.90
C SER A 375 6.34 -12.40 -0.46
N LEU A 376 5.04 -12.56 -0.23
CA LEU A 376 4.51 -12.74 1.11
C LEU A 376 4.44 -14.22 1.50
N PRO A 377 4.99 -14.62 2.65
CA PRO A 377 4.77 -15.96 3.21
C PRO A 377 3.31 -16.13 3.65
N LYS A 378 2.79 -17.36 3.60
CA LYS A 378 1.36 -17.67 3.89
C LYS A 378 0.86 -17.14 5.23
N SER A 379 1.73 -17.04 6.22
CA SER A 379 1.38 -16.60 7.59
C SER A 379 0.92 -15.15 7.71
N VAL A 380 1.27 -14.31 6.73
CA VAL A 380 0.96 -12.86 6.71
C VAL A 380 0.13 -12.46 5.49
N ARG A 381 -0.34 -13.44 4.70
CA ARG A 381 -1.18 -13.16 3.53
C ARG A 381 -2.61 -12.86 3.94
N PRO A 382 -3.26 -11.94 3.22
CA PRO A 382 -4.71 -11.79 3.29
C PRO A 382 -5.40 -13.00 2.66
N LEU A 383 -6.71 -13.09 2.81
CA LEU A 383 -7.48 -14.09 2.08
C LEU A 383 -7.47 -13.74 0.59
N PRO A 384 -7.18 -14.72 -0.30
CA PRO A 384 -7.21 -14.48 -1.73
C PRO A 384 -8.57 -13.97 -2.18
N THR A 385 -8.57 -12.92 -3.00
CA THR A 385 -9.81 -12.31 -3.52
C THR A 385 -9.75 -12.20 -5.03
N LEU A 386 -10.93 -12.14 -5.66
CA LEU A 386 -11.09 -11.90 -7.08
C LEU A 386 -11.95 -10.66 -7.31
N LEU A 387 -11.60 -9.92 -8.35
CA LEU A 387 -12.46 -8.86 -8.86
C LEU A 387 -13.63 -9.51 -9.61
N ILE A 388 -14.84 -9.22 -9.16
CA ILE A 388 -16.07 -9.75 -9.73
C ILE A 388 -16.87 -8.62 -10.34
N LYS A 389 -17.38 -8.82 -11.55
CA LYS A 389 -18.36 -7.93 -12.15
C LYS A 389 -19.77 -8.42 -11.83
N ASN A 390 -20.56 -7.54 -11.28
CA ASN A 390 -21.99 -7.76 -11.11
C ASN A 390 -22.76 -6.61 -11.76
N ASN A 391 -24.11 -6.69 -11.75
CA ASN A 391 -24.99 -5.67 -12.33
C ASN A 391 -24.85 -4.27 -11.70
N LYS A 392 -24.08 -4.13 -10.62
CA LYS A 392 -23.79 -2.85 -9.92
C LYS A 392 -22.38 -2.31 -10.18
N GLY A 393 -21.53 -3.05 -10.90
CA GLY A 393 -20.13 -2.72 -11.19
C GLY A 393 -19.17 -3.81 -10.75
N ASN A 394 -17.87 -3.50 -10.73
CA ASN A 394 -16.86 -4.45 -10.28
C ASN A 394 -16.84 -4.49 -8.74
N ASN A 395 -16.96 -5.68 -8.16
CA ASN A 395 -16.86 -5.89 -6.72
C ASN A 395 -15.81 -6.97 -6.42
N PHE A 396 -15.20 -6.89 -5.23
CA PHE A 396 -14.40 -7.99 -4.71
C PHE A 396 -15.26 -8.95 -3.92
N SER A 397 -15.02 -10.24 -4.07
CA SER A 397 -15.59 -11.25 -3.19
C SER A 397 -14.52 -12.21 -2.72
N LYS A 398 -14.60 -12.56 -1.46
CA LYS A 398 -13.92 -13.73 -0.95
C LYS A 398 -14.48 -14.95 -1.67
N ILE A 399 -13.60 -15.86 -2.04
CA ILE A 399 -14.02 -17.16 -2.48
C ILE A 399 -14.44 -17.94 -1.22
N THR A 400 -15.71 -17.87 -0.90
CA THR A 400 -16.32 -18.60 0.23
C THR A 400 -17.38 -19.56 -0.27
N ASP A 401 -17.73 -20.51 0.58
CA ASP A 401 -18.72 -21.55 0.29
C ASP A 401 -20.07 -20.93 -0.16
N GLY A 402 -20.63 -21.45 -1.26
CA GLY A 402 -21.94 -21.05 -1.78
C GLY A 402 -21.99 -19.76 -2.62
N ILE A 403 -20.86 -19.10 -2.86
CA ILE A 403 -20.83 -17.88 -3.71
C ILE A 403 -20.69 -18.23 -5.18
N GLY A 404 -21.65 -17.76 -5.99
CA GLY A 404 -21.56 -17.74 -7.45
C GLY A 404 -20.75 -16.51 -7.91
N ILE A 405 -19.73 -16.73 -8.72
CA ILE A 405 -18.88 -15.71 -9.29
C ILE A 405 -19.01 -15.74 -10.81
N SER A 406 -19.19 -14.58 -11.45
CA SER A 406 -19.00 -14.41 -12.87
C SER A 406 -17.68 -13.70 -13.11
N LEU A 407 -16.73 -14.34 -13.80
CA LEU A 407 -15.50 -13.68 -14.19
C LEU A 407 -15.73 -12.88 -15.48
N ASP A 408 -15.35 -11.61 -15.44
CA ASP A 408 -15.29 -10.80 -16.65
C ASP A 408 -14.18 -11.30 -17.57
N ASN A 409 -14.43 -11.14 -18.88
CA ASN A 409 -13.44 -11.43 -19.91
C ASN A 409 -13.04 -12.90 -20.06
N VAL A 410 -13.85 -13.87 -19.62
CA VAL A 410 -13.72 -15.22 -20.14
C VAL A 410 -14.37 -15.26 -21.53
N LEU A 411 -13.60 -14.90 -22.53
CA LEU A 411 -14.02 -14.74 -23.92
C LEU A 411 -13.65 -15.97 -24.74
N PHE A 412 -14.48 -16.24 -25.72
CA PHE A 412 -14.28 -17.34 -26.69
C PHE A 412 -14.33 -16.79 -28.11
N ASP A 413 -13.75 -17.50 -29.05
CA ASP A 413 -13.94 -17.21 -30.47
C ASP A 413 -15.41 -17.31 -30.85
N PHE A 414 -15.79 -16.57 -31.90
CA PHE A 414 -17.19 -16.52 -32.33
C PHE A 414 -17.70 -17.92 -32.67
N ASN A 415 -18.79 -18.32 -32.02
CA ASN A 415 -19.41 -19.61 -32.17
C ASN A 415 -18.54 -20.82 -31.79
N GLU A 416 -17.49 -20.62 -31.01
CA GLU A 416 -16.53 -21.64 -30.57
C GLU A 416 -16.46 -21.74 -29.06
N SER A 417 -15.77 -22.79 -28.58
CA SER A 417 -15.40 -23.00 -27.17
C SER A 417 -13.91 -22.80 -26.93
N THR A 418 -13.16 -22.32 -27.92
CA THR A 418 -11.74 -22.01 -27.80
C THR A 418 -11.54 -20.73 -26.97
N LEU A 419 -10.79 -20.82 -25.89
CA LEU A 419 -10.48 -19.69 -25.03
C LEU A 419 -9.54 -18.69 -25.72
N LEU A 420 -9.89 -17.40 -25.68
CA LEU A 420 -8.99 -16.36 -26.14
C LEU A 420 -7.84 -16.15 -25.13
N GLU A 421 -6.69 -15.72 -25.62
CA GLU A 421 -5.48 -15.47 -24.79
C GLU A 421 -5.76 -14.46 -23.67
N SER A 422 -6.58 -13.44 -23.94
CA SER A 422 -7.01 -12.44 -22.95
C SER A 422 -7.75 -13.02 -21.74
N SER A 423 -8.39 -14.21 -21.89
CA SER A 423 -9.10 -14.89 -20.81
C SER A 423 -8.17 -15.60 -19.82
N LYS A 424 -6.97 -15.97 -20.26
CA LYS A 424 -6.05 -16.81 -19.48
C LYS A 424 -5.58 -16.12 -18.20
N SER A 425 -5.30 -14.82 -18.23
CA SER A 425 -4.83 -14.06 -17.06
C SER A 425 -5.78 -14.16 -15.86
N GLN A 426 -7.10 -14.15 -16.10
CA GLN A 426 -8.09 -14.28 -15.00
C GLN A 426 -8.18 -15.74 -14.51
N LEU A 427 -8.08 -16.70 -15.43
CA LEU A 427 -8.11 -18.12 -15.08
C LEU A 427 -6.84 -18.57 -14.36
N ASP A 428 -5.68 -17.96 -14.65
CA ASP A 428 -4.44 -18.19 -13.90
C ASP A 428 -4.55 -17.74 -12.44
N LYS A 429 -5.16 -16.57 -12.20
CA LYS A 429 -5.45 -16.08 -10.84
C LYS A 429 -6.37 -17.07 -10.10
N LEU A 430 -7.43 -17.55 -10.76
CA LEU A 430 -8.34 -18.54 -10.20
C LEU A 430 -7.64 -19.87 -9.90
N ALA A 431 -6.87 -20.39 -10.84
CA ALA A 431 -6.10 -21.62 -10.65
C ALA A 431 -5.16 -21.53 -9.45
N LYS A 432 -4.46 -20.39 -9.31
CA LYS A 432 -3.57 -20.13 -8.18
C LYS A 432 -4.31 -20.17 -6.85
N ILE A 433 -5.46 -19.51 -6.75
CA ILE A 433 -6.30 -19.53 -5.55
C ILE A 433 -6.74 -20.95 -5.20
N MET A 434 -7.17 -21.73 -6.19
CA MET A 434 -7.56 -23.12 -5.99
C MET A 434 -6.38 -24.00 -5.58
N LEU A 435 -5.16 -23.76 -6.05
CA LEU A 435 -3.96 -24.46 -5.63
C LEU A 435 -3.58 -24.14 -4.18
N GLU A 436 -3.79 -22.92 -3.74
CA GLU A 436 -3.54 -22.47 -2.36
C GLU A 436 -4.63 -22.95 -1.39
N SER A 437 -5.87 -23.11 -1.85
CA SER A 437 -7.04 -23.55 -1.07
C SER A 437 -7.45 -24.97 -1.47
N GLN A 438 -6.79 -25.99 -0.89
CA GLN A 438 -6.93 -27.40 -1.28
C GLN A 438 -8.35 -27.99 -1.09
N ASP A 439 -9.14 -27.42 -0.20
CA ASP A 439 -10.53 -27.82 0.10
C ASP A 439 -11.58 -27.10 -0.76
N LEU A 440 -11.17 -26.14 -1.59
CA LEU A 440 -12.07 -25.38 -2.46
C LEU A 440 -12.37 -26.16 -3.76
N ASN A 441 -13.65 -26.40 -4.03
CA ASN A 441 -14.16 -26.99 -5.26
C ASN A 441 -14.99 -25.97 -6.04
N VAL A 442 -15.22 -26.19 -7.33
CA VAL A 442 -15.93 -25.24 -8.19
C VAL A 442 -16.88 -25.93 -9.17
N GLU A 443 -18.09 -25.38 -9.30
CA GLU A 443 -18.98 -25.62 -10.43
C GLU A 443 -18.73 -24.54 -11.49
N ILE A 444 -18.43 -24.95 -12.71
CA ILE A 444 -18.19 -24.06 -13.86
C ILE A 444 -19.43 -24.13 -14.75
N ILE A 445 -20.13 -23.00 -14.90
CA ILE A 445 -21.43 -22.93 -15.55
C ILE A 445 -21.34 -22.02 -16.78
N GLY A 446 -21.57 -22.60 -17.96
CA GLY A 446 -21.57 -21.84 -19.23
C GLY A 446 -22.96 -21.35 -19.59
N HIS A 447 -23.04 -20.14 -20.15
CA HIS A 447 -24.24 -19.50 -20.66
C HIS A 447 -24.03 -19.00 -22.10
N THR A 448 -25.13 -18.92 -22.89
CA THR A 448 -25.16 -18.29 -24.21
C THR A 448 -26.19 -17.18 -24.28
N ASP A 449 -26.20 -16.42 -25.34
CA ASP A 449 -27.35 -15.60 -25.72
C ASP A 449 -28.45 -16.48 -26.37
N SER A 450 -29.54 -15.85 -26.78
CA SER A 450 -30.71 -16.55 -27.36
C SER A 450 -30.59 -16.84 -28.85
N ILE A 451 -29.44 -16.60 -29.50
CA ILE A 451 -29.26 -16.90 -30.93
C ILE A 451 -28.87 -18.36 -31.08
N GLY A 452 -29.62 -19.09 -31.94
CA GLY A 452 -29.44 -20.52 -32.17
C GLY A 452 -30.55 -21.39 -31.57
N SER A 453 -30.49 -22.70 -31.79
CA SER A 453 -31.43 -23.64 -31.18
C SER A 453 -31.11 -23.87 -29.70
N VAL A 454 -32.11 -24.30 -28.95
CA VAL A 454 -31.95 -24.60 -27.51
C VAL A 454 -30.88 -25.67 -27.29
N ASP A 455 -30.95 -26.76 -28.05
CA ASP A 455 -29.99 -27.89 -27.95
C ASP A 455 -28.58 -27.46 -28.31
N TYR A 456 -28.42 -26.68 -29.38
CA TYR A 456 -27.12 -26.13 -29.77
C TYR A 456 -26.51 -25.23 -28.69
N ASN A 457 -27.30 -24.32 -28.12
CA ASN A 457 -26.87 -23.42 -27.07
C ASN A 457 -26.50 -24.17 -25.78
N LEU A 458 -27.25 -25.23 -25.46
CA LEU A 458 -26.95 -26.09 -24.32
C LEU A 458 -25.60 -26.78 -24.49
N GLU A 459 -25.37 -27.37 -25.67
CA GLU A 459 -24.11 -28.05 -26.01
C GLU A 459 -22.93 -27.06 -26.04
N LEU A 460 -23.08 -25.89 -26.65
CA LEU A 460 -22.04 -24.88 -26.75
C LEU A 460 -21.64 -24.35 -25.35
N SER A 461 -22.62 -24.10 -24.51
CA SER A 461 -22.35 -23.62 -23.14
C SER A 461 -21.63 -24.69 -22.29
N MET A 462 -21.97 -25.96 -22.44
CA MET A 462 -21.27 -27.07 -21.79
C MET A 462 -19.81 -27.17 -22.27
N LYS A 463 -19.58 -27.12 -23.60
CA LYS A 463 -18.22 -27.15 -24.16
C LYS A 463 -17.36 -26.01 -23.65
N ARG A 464 -17.91 -24.81 -23.52
CA ARG A 464 -17.22 -23.65 -22.95
C ARG A 464 -16.85 -23.86 -21.50
N ALA A 465 -17.75 -24.40 -20.69
CA ALA A 465 -17.46 -24.73 -19.29
C ALA A 465 -16.32 -25.77 -19.16
N ILE A 466 -16.33 -26.80 -20.03
CA ILE A 466 -15.27 -27.83 -20.08
C ILE A 466 -13.93 -27.20 -20.48
N SER A 467 -13.87 -26.37 -21.53
CA SER A 467 -12.63 -25.74 -21.99
C SER A 467 -11.98 -24.87 -20.90
N VAL A 468 -12.79 -24.15 -20.11
CA VAL A 468 -12.33 -23.40 -18.93
C VAL A 468 -11.73 -24.34 -17.90
N GLY A 469 -12.41 -25.43 -17.58
CA GLY A 469 -11.92 -26.40 -16.59
C GLY A 469 -10.64 -27.10 -17.05
N GLU A 470 -10.54 -27.49 -18.33
CA GLU A 470 -9.33 -28.07 -18.90
C GLU A 470 -8.14 -27.11 -18.79
N TYR A 471 -8.37 -25.82 -19.03
CA TYR A 471 -7.33 -24.82 -18.82
C TYR A 471 -6.89 -24.76 -17.35
N ILE A 472 -7.83 -24.70 -16.40
CA ILE A 472 -7.51 -24.69 -14.96
C ILE A 472 -6.76 -25.97 -14.54
N VAL A 473 -7.12 -27.14 -15.11
CA VAL A 473 -6.37 -28.40 -14.90
C VAL A 473 -4.95 -28.28 -15.42
N SER A 474 -4.75 -27.67 -16.60
CA SER A 474 -3.42 -27.47 -17.16
C SER A 474 -2.51 -26.62 -16.29
N GLN A 475 -3.08 -25.78 -15.40
CA GLN A 475 -2.37 -25.01 -14.38
C GLN A 475 -2.08 -25.80 -13.10
N GLY A 476 -2.42 -27.10 -13.05
CA GLY A 476 -2.09 -28.00 -11.93
C GLY A 476 -3.21 -28.26 -10.92
N VAL A 477 -4.41 -27.70 -11.12
CA VAL A 477 -5.57 -27.97 -10.27
C VAL A 477 -6.15 -29.35 -10.60
N SER A 478 -6.48 -30.16 -9.59
CA SER A 478 -7.06 -31.51 -9.82
C SER A 478 -8.44 -31.41 -10.48
N ALA A 479 -8.66 -32.20 -11.55
CA ALA A 479 -9.95 -32.28 -12.26
C ALA A 479 -11.11 -32.74 -11.34
N SER A 480 -10.82 -33.52 -10.30
CA SER A 480 -11.83 -33.98 -9.33
C SER A 480 -12.45 -32.85 -8.48
N ARG A 481 -11.89 -31.66 -8.55
CA ARG A 481 -12.36 -30.46 -7.83
C ARG A 481 -13.30 -29.60 -8.67
N MET A 482 -13.65 -30.03 -9.88
CA MET A 482 -14.46 -29.26 -10.82
C MET A 482 -15.68 -30.05 -11.30
N GLN A 483 -16.81 -29.36 -11.41
CA GLN A 483 -18.03 -29.84 -12.05
C GLN A 483 -18.44 -28.88 -13.17
N TYR A 484 -19.04 -29.39 -14.23
CA TYR A 484 -19.36 -28.61 -15.43
C TYR A 484 -20.85 -28.63 -15.72
N PHE A 485 -21.39 -27.45 -16.04
CA PHE A 485 -22.79 -27.28 -16.37
C PHE A 485 -22.96 -26.39 -17.62
N GLY A 486 -23.80 -26.78 -18.56
CA GLY A 486 -24.26 -25.93 -19.63
C GLY A 486 -25.70 -25.51 -19.39
N LYS A 487 -26.00 -24.23 -19.44
CA LYS A 487 -27.33 -23.65 -19.24
C LYS A 487 -27.92 -23.08 -20.54
N GLY A 488 -27.12 -23.00 -21.60
CA GLY A 488 -27.54 -22.34 -22.83
C GLY A 488 -28.08 -20.94 -22.56
N ALA A 489 -29.19 -20.58 -23.17
CA ALA A 489 -29.85 -19.28 -23.01
C ALA A 489 -30.95 -19.25 -21.93
N SER A 490 -31.06 -20.29 -21.08
CA SER A 490 -32.16 -20.42 -20.12
C SER A 490 -32.14 -19.43 -18.93
N GLU A 491 -30.96 -18.89 -18.61
CA GLU A 491 -30.75 -18.01 -17.45
C GLU A 491 -30.11 -16.67 -17.90
N PRO A 492 -30.86 -15.80 -18.64
CA PRO A 492 -30.31 -14.53 -19.10
C PRO A 492 -30.20 -13.51 -17.94
N ILE A 493 -29.11 -12.75 -17.92
CA ILE A 493 -28.89 -11.64 -16.98
C ILE A 493 -29.16 -10.27 -17.59
N ALA A 494 -29.34 -10.22 -18.92
CA ALA A 494 -29.63 -8.99 -19.67
C ALA A 494 -30.60 -9.27 -20.82
N PRO A 495 -31.24 -8.23 -21.39
CA PRO A 495 -32.16 -8.40 -22.53
C PRO A 495 -31.46 -8.94 -23.77
N ASN A 496 -31.95 -10.07 -24.34
CA ASN A 496 -31.39 -10.67 -25.54
C ASN A 496 -31.74 -9.93 -26.87
N ASN A 497 -32.61 -8.92 -26.82
CA ASN A 497 -32.99 -8.10 -27.98
C ASN A 497 -31.99 -6.98 -28.30
N THR A 498 -30.92 -6.83 -27.54
CA THR A 498 -29.83 -5.87 -27.79
C THR A 498 -28.48 -6.59 -27.90
N ASP A 499 -27.57 -6.05 -28.72
CA ASP A 499 -26.22 -6.62 -28.85
C ASP A 499 -25.46 -6.56 -27.50
N ALA A 500 -25.57 -5.46 -26.78
CA ALA A 500 -24.96 -5.30 -25.47
C ALA A 500 -25.48 -6.34 -24.45
N GLY A 501 -26.79 -6.60 -24.44
CA GLY A 501 -27.38 -7.60 -23.55
C GLY A 501 -26.97 -9.03 -23.93
N ARG A 502 -26.90 -9.34 -25.24
CA ARG A 502 -26.37 -10.64 -25.70
C ARG A 502 -24.93 -10.87 -25.29
N VAL A 503 -24.08 -9.84 -25.36
CA VAL A 503 -22.69 -9.94 -24.88
C VAL A 503 -22.66 -10.31 -23.40
N GLN A 504 -23.49 -9.71 -22.57
CA GLN A 504 -23.57 -10.02 -21.13
C GLN A 504 -24.07 -11.44 -20.84
N ASN A 505 -24.98 -11.96 -21.68
CA ASN A 505 -25.50 -13.30 -21.51
C ASN A 505 -24.47 -14.38 -21.89
N ARG A 506 -23.55 -14.12 -22.81
CA ARG A 506 -22.43 -15.02 -23.14
C ARG A 506 -21.35 -14.94 -22.06
N ARG A 507 -21.51 -15.71 -20.98
CA ARG A 507 -20.65 -15.68 -19.80
C ARG A 507 -20.34 -17.07 -19.24
N ILE A 508 -19.34 -17.13 -18.38
CA ILE A 508 -19.04 -18.27 -17.50
C ILE A 508 -19.26 -17.83 -16.04
N GLU A 509 -20.01 -18.63 -15.31
CA GLU A 509 -20.18 -18.49 -13.87
C GLU A 509 -19.42 -19.59 -13.13
N PHE A 510 -18.89 -19.25 -11.96
CA PHE A 510 -18.20 -20.17 -11.07
C PHE A 510 -18.93 -20.17 -9.73
N LYS A 511 -19.31 -21.34 -9.22
CA LYS A 511 -19.85 -21.50 -7.87
C LYS A 511 -18.86 -22.32 -7.04
N PHE A 512 -18.39 -21.74 -5.96
CA PHE A 512 -17.41 -22.36 -5.07
C PHE A 512 -18.08 -23.01 -3.89
N TYR A 513 -17.53 -24.16 -3.47
CA TYR A 513 -17.95 -24.85 -2.24
C TYR A 513 -16.75 -25.56 -1.60
N SER A 514 -16.76 -25.62 -0.27
CA SER A 514 -15.72 -26.31 0.51
C SER A 514 -16.15 -27.73 0.85
N THR A 515 -15.20 -28.66 0.80
CA THR A 515 -15.41 -30.04 1.27
C THR A 515 -15.21 -30.20 2.78
N LYS A 516 -14.68 -29.19 3.48
CA LYS A 516 -14.62 -29.17 4.95
C LYS A 516 -15.94 -28.65 5.50
N LYS A 517 -16.60 -29.50 6.28
CA LYS A 517 -17.66 -29.11 7.19
C LYS A 517 -17.09 -28.61 8.50
#